data_6f1bc263e81ce554f04ba6df33fb5033
#
_entry.id   6f1bc263e81ce554f04ba6df33fb5033
#
_cell.length_a   1.000
_cell.length_b   1.000
_cell.length_c   1.000
_cell.angle_alpha   90.00
_cell.angle_beta   90.00
_cell.angle_gamma   90.00
#
_symmetry.space_group_name_H-M   'P 1'
#
loop_
_entity.id
_entity.type
_entity.pdbx_description
1 polymer ?
#
loop_
_entity_poly.entity_id
_entity_poly.type
_entity_poly.pdbx_seq_one_letter_code
_entity_poly.pdbx_strand_id
1 'polypeptide(L)'
;MIGTFKVAAIVVFVSAYTAPSFAEGSSLPYGGGGPNRVDLIAAKYNRSGEPFRIEGHCQSSCTMLLAIKKACVDPNARLLFHAALFPNEKGQKPPPERQARMLNSYNSKLRNYLVKGGYVETFDFHTISGRDIIQKFGYRECKR
;
A
#
# COMPACT_ATOMS: atom_id res chain seq x y z
N MET A 1 -34.57 -42.60 -54.70
CA MET A 1 -34.05 -42.77 -53.33
C MET A 1 -33.41 -41.41 -52.90
N ILE A 2 -34.07 -40.70 -52.02
CA ILE A 2 -33.65 -39.38 -51.57
C ILE A 2 -33.03 -39.59 -50.15
N GLY A 3 -31.70 -39.47 -50.09
CA GLY A 3 -30.98 -39.59 -48.81
C GLY A 3 -31.07 -38.33 -47.99
N THR A 4 -31.64 -38.42 -46.82
CA THR A 4 -31.72 -37.35 -45.84
C THR A 4 -30.40 -37.21 -45.08
N PHE A 5 -29.65 -36.16 -45.32
CA PHE A 5 -28.46 -35.81 -44.51
C PHE A 5 -28.94 -35.16 -43.19
N LYS A 6 -28.69 -35.85 -42.07
CA LYS A 6 -28.87 -35.29 -40.72
C LYS A 6 -27.62 -34.42 -40.39
N VAL A 7 -27.81 -33.11 -40.34
CA VAL A 7 -26.79 -32.18 -39.84
C VAL A 7 -26.86 -32.22 -38.31
N ALA A 8 -25.80 -32.72 -37.68
CA ALA A 8 -25.62 -32.66 -36.24
C ALA A 8 -25.08 -31.28 -35.85
N ALA A 9 -25.88 -30.51 -35.11
CA ALA A 9 -25.44 -29.23 -34.56
C ALA A 9 -24.54 -29.51 -33.33
N ILE A 10 -23.27 -29.12 -33.43
CA ILE A 10 -22.34 -29.17 -32.29
C ILE A 10 -22.55 -27.88 -31.49
N VAL A 11 -23.13 -28.01 -30.29
CA VAL A 11 -23.22 -26.92 -29.33
C VAL A 11 -21.90 -26.83 -28.57
N VAL A 12 -21.12 -25.79 -28.89
CA VAL A 12 -19.87 -25.49 -28.15
C VAL A 12 -20.25 -24.71 -26.90
N PHE A 13 -20.16 -25.34 -25.74
CA PHE A 13 -20.26 -24.64 -24.46
C PHE A 13 -18.96 -23.87 -24.21
N VAL A 14 -19.00 -22.56 -24.37
CA VAL A 14 -17.94 -21.66 -23.93
C VAL A 14 -18.11 -21.46 -22.41
N SER A 15 -17.36 -22.21 -21.62
CA SER A 15 -17.24 -21.99 -20.20
C SER A 15 -16.50 -20.68 -19.95
N ALA A 16 -17.24 -19.64 -19.57
CA ALA A 16 -16.63 -18.39 -19.09
C ALA A 16 -15.96 -18.67 -17.75
N TYR A 17 -14.63 -18.81 -17.76
CA TYR A 17 -13.84 -18.81 -16.52
C TYR A 17 -13.88 -17.39 -15.94
N THR A 18 -14.73 -17.15 -14.95
CA THR A 18 -14.65 -15.96 -14.12
C THR A 18 -13.41 -16.11 -13.23
N ALA A 19 -12.34 -15.36 -13.53
CA ALA A 19 -11.20 -15.27 -12.63
C ALA A 19 -11.68 -14.75 -11.27
N PRO A 20 -11.20 -15.32 -10.14
CA PRO A 20 -11.59 -14.84 -8.83
C PRO A 20 -11.19 -13.35 -8.72
N SER A 21 -12.18 -12.48 -8.51
CA SER A 21 -11.96 -11.08 -8.19
C SER A 21 -11.44 -11.03 -6.76
N PHE A 22 -10.12 -10.91 -6.59
CA PHE A 22 -9.54 -10.63 -5.28
C PHE A 22 -9.97 -9.24 -4.85
N ALA A 23 -10.57 -9.13 -3.66
CA ALA A 23 -10.87 -7.83 -3.07
C ALA A 23 -9.55 -7.07 -2.89
N GLU A 24 -9.47 -5.88 -3.47
CA GLU A 24 -8.31 -5.00 -3.34
C GLU A 24 -8.18 -4.58 -1.87
N GLY A 25 -6.99 -4.74 -1.28
CA GLY A 25 -6.72 -4.28 0.08
C GLY A 25 -6.66 -2.75 0.15
N SER A 26 -6.97 -2.20 1.33
CA SER A 26 -6.99 -0.75 1.54
C SER A 26 -6.32 -0.34 2.84
N SER A 27 -5.68 0.84 2.84
CA SER A 27 -5.11 1.47 4.02
C SER A 27 -6.15 2.09 4.97
N LEU A 28 -7.40 2.28 4.54
CA LEU A 28 -8.43 2.97 5.33
C LEU A 28 -8.60 2.43 6.75
N PRO A 29 -8.62 1.12 7.01
CA PRO A 29 -8.74 0.61 8.38
C PRO A 29 -7.56 0.96 9.30
N TYR A 30 -6.41 1.34 8.72
CA TYR A 30 -5.16 1.61 9.42
C TYR A 30 -4.80 3.09 9.45
N GLY A 31 -5.64 3.94 8.88
CA GLY A 31 -5.35 5.36 8.62
C GLY A 31 -4.97 6.17 9.86
N GLY A 32 -5.49 5.82 11.03
CA GLY A 32 -5.17 6.46 12.31
C GLY A 32 -3.78 6.12 12.87
N GLY A 33 -3.03 5.21 12.24
CA GLY A 33 -1.76 4.71 12.78
C GLY A 33 -1.96 3.84 14.03
N GLY A 34 -1.02 3.90 14.95
CA GLY A 34 -1.09 3.16 16.21
C GLY A 34 -0.37 1.81 16.16
N PRO A 35 -0.63 0.90 17.14
CA PRO A 35 0.12 -0.34 17.33
C PRO A 35 -0.26 -1.46 16.34
N ASN A 36 -0.75 -1.11 15.17
CA ASN A 36 -1.09 -2.09 14.13
C ASN A 36 0.17 -2.83 13.67
N ARG A 37 0.05 -4.14 13.50
CA ARG A 37 1.10 -4.99 12.96
C ARG A 37 1.16 -4.86 11.43
N VAL A 38 1.46 -3.64 10.97
CA VAL A 38 1.54 -3.33 9.52
C VAL A 38 2.62 -4.12 8.79
N ASP A 39 3.65 -4.54 9.51
CA ASP A 39 4.67 -5.47 9.03
C ASP A 39 4.07 -6.82 8.60
N LEU A 40 3.16 -7.38 9.39
CA LEU A 40 2.45 -8.62 9.05
C LEU A 40 1.46 -8.43 7.90
N ILE A 41 0.79 -7.29 7.85
CA ILE A 41 -0.11 -6.93 6.75
C ILE A 41 0.68 -6.83 5.45
N ALA A 42 1.78 -6.09 5.44
CA ALA A 42 2.65 -5.96 4.29
C ALA A 42 3.20 -7.33 3.83
N ALA A 43 3.64 -8.17 4.78
CA ALA A 43 4.11 -9.52 4.49
C ALA A 43 3.00 -10.39 3.86
N LYS A 44 1.77 -10.31 4.35
CA LYS A 44 0.60 -11.03 3.79
C LYS A 44 0.39 -10.66 2.32
N TYR A 45 0.27 -9.35 2.02
CA TYR A 45 0.03 -8.88 0.65
C TYR A 45 1.22 -9.14 -0.27
N ASN A 46 2.45 -9.07 0.23
CA ASN A 46 3.63 -9.42 -0.55
C ASN A 46 3.71 -10.93 -0.88
N ARG A 47 3.18 -11.81 -0.02
CA ARG A 47 3.10 -13.25 -0.31
C ARG A 47 1.97 -13.59 -1.26
N SER A 48 0.77 -13.04 -1.05
CA SER A 48 -0.39 -13.31 -1.91
C SER A 48 -0.28 -12.66 -3.29
N GLY A 49 0.47 -11.54 -3.38
CA GLY A 49 0.56 -10.74 -4.59
C GLY A 49 -0.73 -10.00 -4.93
N GLU A 50 -1.65 -9.89 -3.98
CA GLU A 50 -2.87 -9.10 -4.13
C GLU A 50 -2.56 -7.61 -4.19
N PRO A 51 -3.33 -6.82 -4.97
CA PRO A 51 -3.19 -5.37 -5.01
C PRO A 51 -3.62 -4.72 -3.70
N PHE A 52 -3.02 -3.57 -3.38
CA PHE A 52 -3.31 -2.79 -2.18
C PHE A 52 -3.37 -1.30 -2.49
N ARG A 53 -4.35 -0.58 -1.94
CA ARG A 53 -4.51 0.87 -2.12
C ARG A 53 -4.09 1.62 -0.88
N ILE A 54 -3.18 2.58 -1.05
CA ILE A 54 -2.90 3.60 -0.04
C ILE A 54 -3.80 4.79 -0.37
N GLU A 55 -4.80 5.03 0.46
CA GLU A 55 -5.84 6.03 0.20
C GLU A 55 -6.32 6.71 1.48
N GLY A 56 -6.95 7.87 1.34
CA GLY A 56 -7.46 8.65 2.44
C GLY A 56 -6.36 9.19 3.36
N HIS A 57 -6.66 9.25 4.63
CA HIS A 57 -5.72 9.66 5.68
C HIS A 57 -4.90 8.44 6.13
N CYS A 58 -3.58 8.56 6.08
CA CYS A 58 -2.65 7.47 6.42
C CYS A 58 -1.48 8.03 7.24
N GLN A 59 -1.56 7.94 8.57
CA GLN A 59 -0.54 8.47 9.46
C GLN A 59 0.27 7.38 10.17
N SER A 60 1.48 7.72 10.60
CA SER A 60 2.33 6.88 11.46
C SER A 60 2.58 5.49 10.85
N SER A 61 2.28 4.43 11.59
CA SER A 61 2.46 3.04 11.13
C SER A 61 1.74 2.72 9.81
N CYS A 62 0.63 3.40 9.50
CA CYS A 62 -0.06 3.24 8.23
C CYS A 62 0.88 3.51 7.02
N THR A 63 1.77 4.50 7.12
CA THR A 63 2.69 4.83 6.03
C THR A 63 3.65 3.69 5.68
N MET A 64 3.91 2.78 6.62
CA MET A 64 4.76 1.61 6.40
C MET A 64 4.13 0.59 5.43
N LEU A 65 2.82 0.69 5.15
CA LEU A 65 2.15 -0.11 4.11
C LEU A 65 2.66 0.20 2.69
N LEU A 66 3.41 1.29 2.51
CA LEU A 66 4.18 1.55 1.30
C LEU A 66 5.21 0.45 0.97
N ALA A 67 5.54 -0.44 1.92
CA ALA A 67 6.37 -1.63 1.71
C ALA A 67 5.68 -2.73 0.89
N ILE A 68 4.38 -2.62 0.64
CA ILE A 68 3.65 -3.59 -0.18
C ILE A 68 4.02 -3.41 -1.64
N LYS A 69 4.60 -4.44 -2.24
CA LYS A 69 5.15 -4.39 -3.62
C LYS A 69 4.12 -4.02 -4.68
N LYS A 70 2.88 -4.47 -4.51
CA LYS A 70 1.76 -4.15 -5.40
C LYS A 70 0.86 -3.04 -4.87
N ALA A 71 1.37 -2.21 -3.93
CA ALA A 71 0.66 -1.03 -3.52
C ALA A 71 0.61 0.02 -4.63
N CYS A 72 -0.50 0.72 -4.68
CA CYS A 72 -0.66 1.98 -5.41
C CYS A 72 -1.07 3.08 -4.42
N VAL A 73 -0.87 4.32 -4.79
CA VAL A 73 -1.21 5.49 -3.99
C VAL A 73 -2.29 6.30 -4.70
N ASP A 74 -3.35 6.65 -3.96
CA ASP A 74 -4.35 7.58 -4.45
C ASP A 74 -3.76 9.00 -4.44
N PRO A 75 -3.85 9.78 -5.53
CA PRO A 75 -3.35 11.17 -5.57
C PRO A 75 -3.92 12.08 -4.48
N ASN A 76 -5.13 11.77 -4.00
CA ASN A 76 -5.80 12.54 -2.95
C ASN A 76 -5.46 12.03 -1.52
N ALA A 77 -4.68 10.97 -1.38
CA ALA A 77 -4.24 10.50 -0.07
C ALA A 77 -3.39 11.54 0.64
N ARG A 78 -3.40 11.49 1.96
CA ARG A 78 -2.55 12.31 2.83
C ARG A 78 -1.74 11.38 3.73
N LEU A 79 -0.43 11.36 3.53
CA LEU A 79 0.48 10.51 4.29
C LEU A 79 1.23 11.39 5.29
N LEU A 80 1.17 11.01 6.58
CA LEU A 80 1.74 11.76 7.69
C LEU A 80 2.86 10.95 8.34
N PHE A 81 4.07 11.48 8.27
CA PHE A 81 5.30 10.87 8.74
C PHE A 81 5.79 11.51 10.04
N HIS A 82 6.39 10.75 10.91
CA HIS A 82 7.10 11.21 12.11
C HIS A 82 8.12 10.15 12.55
N ALA A 83 8.92 10.45 13.57
CA ALA A 83 9.84 9.47 14.16
C ALA A 83 9.10 8.22 14.67
N ALA A 84 9.77 7.08 14.70
CA ALA A 84 9.20 5.82 15.18
C ALA A 84 9.02 5.84 16.71
N LEU A 85 8.13 6.73 17.17
CA LEU A 85 7.79 6.98 18.57
C LEU A 85 6.32 6.71 18.81
N PHE A 86 5.99 6.23 20.01
CA PHE A 86 4.61 6.20 20.50
C PHE A 86 4.24 7.55 21.14
N PRO A 87 2.94 7.86 21.31
CA PRO A 87 2.51 9.13 21.90
C PRO A 87 3.13 9.43 23.27
N ASN A 88 3.31 8.41 24.11
CA ASN A 88 3.95 8.52 25.44
C ASN A 88 5.47 8.68 25.38
N GLU A 89 6.08 8.57 24.23
CA GLU A 89 7.52 8.76 24.00
C GLU A 89 7.84 10.11 23.35
N LYS A 90 6.84 10.98 23.22
CA LYS A 90 7.03 12.32 22.66
C LYS A 90 8.14 13.09 23.41
N GLY A 91 9.07 13.67 22.65
CA GLY A 91 10.25 14.36 23.20
C GLY A 91 11.46 13.44 23.43
N GLN A 92 11.32 12.12 23.25
CA GLN A 92 12.44 11.18 23.31
C GLN A 92 13.06 10.98 21.91
N LYS A 93 14.25 10.39 21.90
CA LYS A 93 14.83 9.89 20.64
C LYS A 93 14.19 8.56 20.26
N PRO A 94 13.90 8.33 18.98
CA PRO A 94 13.34 7.04 18.55
C PRO A 94 14.35 5.91 18.78
N PRO A 95 13.89 4.75 19.26
CA PRO A 95 14.75 3.57 19.37
C PRO A 95 15.33 3.21 17.99
N PRO A 96 16.66 3.01 17.87
CA PRO A 96 17.32 2.85 16.58
C PRO A 96 16.74 1.71 15.73
N GLU A 97 16.43 0.57 16.33
CA GLU A 97 15.87 -0.58 15.61
C GLU A 97 14.45 -0.30 15.06
N ARG A 98 13.60 0.36 15.85
CA ARG A 98 12.27 0.72 15.45
C ARG A 98 12.29 1.76 14.32
N GLN A 99 13.16 2.74 14.46
CA GLN A 99 13.40 3.78 13.44
C GLN A 99 13.89 3.15 12.12
N ALA A 100 14.87 2.25 12.19
CA ALA A 100 15.39 1.57 11.01
C ALA A 100 14.30 0.71 10.32
N ARG A 101 13.49 0.01 11.09
CA ARG A 101 12.38 -0.80 10.56
C ARG A 101 11.36 0.07 9.81
N MET A 102 11.00 1.20 10.38
CA MET A 102 10.11 2.17 9.73
C MET A 102 10.72 2.69 8.42
N LEU A 103 11.96 3.17 8.46
CA LEU A 103 12.63 3.73 7.30
C LEU A 103 12.83 2.70 6.18
N ASN A 104 13.04 1.43 6.52
CA ASN A 104 13.16 0.33 5.56
C ASN A 104 11.85 -0.01 4.85
N SER A 105 10.71 0.48 5.35
CA SER A 105 9.41 0.37 4.68
C SER A 105 9.26 1.30 3.48
N TYR A 106 10.15 2.27 3.33
CA TYR A 106 10.10 3.27 2.26
C TYR A 106 11.18 3.02 1.21
N ASN A 107 10.89 3.42 -0.03
CA ASN A 107 11.92 3.40 -1.06
C ASN A 107 13.04 4.43 -0.75
N SER A 108 14.17 4.32 -1.43
CA SER A 108 15.35 5.14 -1.14
C SER A 108 15.09 6.64 -1.31
N LYS A 109 14.29 7.05 -2.30
CA LYS A 109 13.99 8.46 -2.55
C LYS A 109 13.22 9.10 -1.40
N LEU A 110 12.14 8.43 -0.96
CA LEU A 110 11.32 8.92 0.16
C LEU A 110 12.11 8.89 1.47
N ARG A 111 12.79 7.79 1.76
CA ARG A 111 13.64 7.66 2.95
C ARG A 111 14.69 8.76 3.03
N ASN A 112 15.43 9.00 1.96
CA ASN A 112 16.44 10.03 1.92
C ASN A 112 15.85 11.44 2.13
N TYR A 113 14.70 11.72 1.53
CA TYR A 113 14.00 12.98 1.74
C TYR A 113 13.60 13.18 3.21
N LEU A 114 12.99 12.17 3.83
CA LEU A 114 12.55 12.25 5.22
C LEU A 114 13.73 12.43 6.19
N VAL A 115 14.81 11.70 5.98
CA VAL A 115 16.01 11.79 6.84
C VAL A 115 16.75 13.12 6.65
N LYS A 116 17.00 13.54 5.41
CA LYS A 116 17.70 14.79 5.13
C LYS A 116 16.91 16.02 5.57
N GLY A 117 15.58 15.96 5.53
CA GLY A 117 14.70 17.03 5.98
C GLY A 117 14.49 17.09 7.49
N GLY A 118 14.96 16.08 8.23
CA GLY A 118 14.72 15.99 9.69
C GLY A 118 13.26 15.63 10.03
N TYR A 119 12.46 15.16 9.08
CA TYR A 119 11.00 14.93 9.24
C TYR A 119 10.66 13.68 10.04
N VAL A 120 11.63 12.89 10.41
CA VAL A 120 11.49 11.68 11.21
C VAL A 120 12.39 11.69 12.44
N GLU A 121 12.73 12.85 12.95
CA GLU A 121 13.54 13.02 14.16
C GLU A 121 12.66 13.21 15.41
N THR A 122 11.45 13.73 15.25
CA THR A 122 10.51 14.02 16.34
C THR A 122 9.17 13.35 16.11
N PHE A 123 8.28 13.47 17.10
CA PHE A 123 6.90 12.99 16.98
C PHE A 123 6.00 13.93 16.14
N ASP A 124 6.49 15.07 15.71
CA ASP A 124 5.72 16.01 14.91
C ASP A 124 5.46 15.48 13.50
N PHE A 125 4.23 15.62 13.03
CA PHE A 125 3.83 15.12 11.74
C PHE A 125 4.33 15.98 10.59
N HIS A 126 4.93 15.33 9.60
CA HIS A 126 5.22 15.90 8.29
C HIS A 126 4.28 15.27 7.26
N THR A 127 3.41 16.09 6.66
CA THR A 127 2.42 15.62 5.69
C THR A 127 2.95 15.71 4.27
N ILE A 128 2.80 14.62 3.52
CA ILE A 128 3.08 14.56 2.08
C ILE A 128 1.80 14.14 1.38
N SER A 129 1.43 14.84 0.30
CA SER A 129 0.26 14.47 -0.51
C SER A 129 0.51 13.19 -1.29
N GLY A 130 -0.55 12.42 -1.56
CA GLY A 130 -0.45 11.23 -2.43
C GLY A 130 0.13 11.59 -3.80
N ARG A 131 -0.23 12.75 -4.34
CA ARG A 131 0.34 13.28 -5.59
C ARG A 131 1.86 13.41 -5.53
N ASP A 132 2.39 13.98 -4.45
CA ASP A 132 3.85 14.10 -4.27
C ASP A 132 4.52 12.75 -4.05
N ILE A 133 3.89 11.84 -3.32
CA ILE A 133 4.36 10.47 -3.16
C ILE A 133 4.54 9.78 -4.52
N ILE A 134 3.60 9.98 -5.43
CA ILE A 134 3.66 9.45 -6.80
C ILE A 134 4.73 10.16 -7.63
N GLN A 135 4.64 11.49 -7.73
CA GLN A 135 5.43 12.26 -8.70
C GLN A 135 6.89 12.44 -8.28
N LYS A 136 7.15 12.70 -6.98
CA LYS A 136 8.50 12.99 -6.47
C LYS A 136 9.25 11.73 -6.05
N PHE A 137 8.53 10.76 -5.50
CA PHE A 137 9.16 9.56 -4.92
C PHE A 137 8.96 8.29 -5.75
N GLY A 138 8.19 8.35 -6.85
CA GLY A 138 8.10 7.28 -7.83
C GLY A 138 7.22 6.10 -7.41
N TYR A 139 6.30 6.30 -6.49
CA TYR A 139 5.28 5.29 -6.18
C TYR A 139 4.22 5.22 -7.27
N ARG A 140 3.61 4.04 -7.44
CA ARG A 140 2.60 3.81 -8.46
C ARG A 140 1.30 4.51 -8.10
N GLU A 141 0.69 5.20 -9.06
CA GLU A 141 -0.66 5.75 -8.94
C GLU A 141 -1.73 4.66 -9.04
N CYS A 142 -2.76 4.75 -8.20
CA CYS A 142 -3.93 3.87 -8.32
C CYS A 142 -4.72 4.19 -9.58
N LYS A 143 -5.10 3.15 -10.32
CA LYS A 143 -6.06 3.29 -11.43
C LYS A 143 -7.44 3.64 -10.85
N ARG A 144 -8.16 4.49 -11.55
CA ARG A 144 -9.56 4.81 -11.26
C ARG A 144 -10.47 3.63 -11.60
#